data_a23d54fdcd66a303ada7da87c8ba27c9
#
_entry.id   a23d54fdcd66a303ada7da87c8ba27c9
#
_cell.length_a   1.000
_cell.length_b   1.000
_cell.length_c   1.000
_cell.angle_alpha   90.00
_cell.angle_beta   90.00
_cell.angle_gamma   90.00
#
_symmetry.space_group_name_H-M   'P 1'
#
loop_
_entity.id
_entity.type
_entity.pdbx_description
1 polymer ?
#
loop_
_entity_poly.entity_id
_entity_poly.type
_entity_poly.pdbx_seq_one_letter_code
_entity_poly.pdbx_strand_id
1 'polypeptide(L)'
;MRNGIKYFLLIVVVSIISTAAFQYYQNFTSARAYNNFLDSSGLISALHYEASDEFKNVLDFSEISREEFENKLNKIVSNSKEAYEIINNTESSLTLKEKELLSLATSYWLQGLELFEVSIITLIDNPNSEKIQQSIAQSISDLSIGDRSYSEFLFLIKQNATMEGIFLPVLYDIEYVGLEDNSFRFADLLVEKAKSSTGGLFLVRNLAISGAEFKPAP
;
A
#
# COMPACT_ATOMS: atom_id res chain seq x y z
N MET A 1 -20.52 -22.30 62.40
CA MET A 1 -20.90 -22.65 61.03
C MET A 1 -21.55 -21.47 60.19
N ARG A 2 -22.44 -20.66 60.80
CA ARG A 2 -23.20 -19.60 60.12
C ARG A 2 -22.34 -18.47 59.47
N ASN A 3 -21.18 -18.16 60.02
CA ASN A 3 -20.29 -17.12 59.49
C ASN A 3 -19.41 -17.62 58.32
N GLY A 4 -19.02 -18.89 58.28
CA GLY A 4 -18.26 -19.45 57.14
C GLY A 4 -19.03 -19.47 55.83
N ILE A 5 -20.34 -19.75 55.89
CA ILE A 5 -21.21 -19.72 54.71
C ILE A 5 -21.36 -18.30 54.16
N LYS A 6 -21.42 -17.29 55.02
CA LYS A 6 -21.50 -15.88 54.58
C LYS A 6 -20.21 -15.43 53.86
N TYR A 7 -19.05 -15.81 54.41
CA TYR A 7 -17.77 -15.49 53.71
C TYR A 7 -17.60 -16.25 52.41
N PHE A 8 -18.03 -17.50 52.34
CA PHE A 8 -18.02 -18.26 51.11
C PHE A 8 -18.92 -17.63 50.04
N LEU A 9 -20.15 -17.25 50.39
CA LEU A 9 -21.07 -16.55 49.47
C LEU A 9 -20.49 -15.20 49.01
N LEU A 10 -19.86 -14.44 49.89
CA LEU A 10 -19.23 -13.17 49.54
C LEU A 10 -18.09 -13.37 48.54
N ILE A 11 -17.24 -14.38 48.73
CA ILE A 11 -16.16 -14.71 47.79
C ILE A 11 -16.73 -15.09 46.42
N VAL A 12 -17.77 -15.89 46.37
CA VAL A 12 -18.42 -16.29 45.12
C VAL A 12 -19.00 -15.07 44.40
N VAL A 13 -19.70 -14.19 45.07
CA VAL A 13 -20.26 -12.97 44.49
C VAL A 13 -19.15 -12.05 43.96
N VAL A 14 -18.08 -11.82 44.71
CA VAL A 14 -16.94 -11.02 44.28
C VAL A 14 -16.27 -11.63 43.04
N SER A 15 -16.10 -12.95 43.00
CA SER A 15 -15.53 -13.64 41.83
C SER A 15 -16.39 -13.47 40.60
N ILE A 16 -17.72 -13.59 40.72
CA ILE A 16 -18.65 -13.41 39.60
C ILE A 16 -18.57 -11.96 39.05
N ILE A 17 -18.60 -10.96 39.95
CA ILE A 17 -18.52 -9.56 39.59
C ILE A 17 -17.16 -9.26 38.91
N SER A 18 -16.06 -9.77 39.48
CA SER A 18 -14.72 -9.57 38.90
C SER A 18 -14.59 -10.20 37.49
N THR A 19 -15.14 -11.40 37.32
CA THR A 19 -15.13 -12.09 36.01
C THR A 19 -15.98 -11.33 34.98
N ALA A 20 -17.17 -10.88 35.39
CA ALA A 20 -18.03 -10.09 34.50
C ALA A 20 -17.40 -8.74 34.11
N ALA A 21 -16.78 -8.04 35.07
CA ALA A 21 -16.07 -6.79 34.83
C ALA A 21 -14.86 -7.01 33.89
N PHE A 22 -14.11 -8.09 34.08
CA PHE A 22 -12.99 -8.45 33.23
C PHE A 22 -13.44 -8.78 31.80
N GLN A 23 -14.49 -9.55 31.63
CA GLN A 23 -15.07 -9.86 30.31
C GLN A 23 -15.59 -8.59 29.61
N TYR A 24 -16.28 -7.72 30.35
CA TYR A 24 -16.75 -6.44 29.83
C TYR A 24 -15.59 -5.57 29.36
N TYR A 25 -14.53 -5.47 30.14
CA TYR A 25 -13.33 -4.71 29.79
C TYR A 25 -12.64 -5.29 28.55
N GLN A 26 -12.48 -6.61 28.45
CA GLN A 26 -11.91 -7.25 27.27
C GLN A 26 -12.75 -7.00 26.01
N ASN A 27 -14.06 -7.14 26.09
CA ASN A 27 -14.95 -6.90 24.96
C ASN A 27 -14.89 -5.42 24.51
N PHE A 28 -14.84 -4.50 25.46
CA PHE A 28 -14.75 -3.07 25.16
C PHE A 28 -13.43 -2.69 24.49
N THR A 29 -12.30 -3.21 24.98
CA THR A 29 -10.98 -2.97 24.39
C THR A 29 -10.86 -3.60 23.00
N SER A 30 -11.40 -4.79 22.79
CA SER A 30 -11.41 -5.47 21.49
C SER A 30 -12.27 -4.73 20.47
N ALA A 31 -13.45 -4.25 20.85
CA ALA A 31 -14.32 -3.47 19.98
C ALA A 31 -13.66 -2.13 19.57
N ARG A 32 -12.99 -1.47 20.50
CA ARG A 32 -12.25 -0.23 20.22
C ARG A 32 -11.08 -0.48 19.28
N ALA A 33 -10.31 -1.53 19.51
CA ALA A 33 -9.19 -1.90 18.63
C ALA A 33 -9.67 -2.24 17.21
N TYR A 34 -10.79 -2.91 17.07
CA TYR A 34 -11.39 -3.21 15.79
C TYR A 34 -11.87 -1.94 15.06
N ASN A 35 -12.54 -1.02 15.75
CA ASN A 35 -12.94 0.26 15.16
C ASN A 35 -11.74 1.09 14.71
N ASN A 36 -10.67 1.15 15.50
CA ASN A 36 -9.44 1.81 15.09
C ASN A 36 -8.82 1.17 13.83
N PHE A 37 -8.89 -0.16 13.72
CA PHE A 37 -8.46 -0.87 12.52
C PHE A 37 -9.33 -0.51 11.29
N LEU A 38 -10.66 -0.43 11.46
CA LEU A 38 -11.56 -0.01 10.39
C LEU A 38 -11.26 1.40 9.90
N ASP A 39 -11.09 2.35 10.83
CA ASP A 39 -10.75 3.74 10.49
C ASP A 39 -9.40 3.81 9.75
N SER A 40 -8.38 3.09 10.22
CA SER A 40 -7.09 2.97 9.56
C SER A 40 -7.22 2.36 8.16
N SER A 41 -8.08 1.35 7.98
CA SER A 41 -8.32 0.71 6.69
C SER A 41 -8.93 1.68 5.68
N GLY A 42 -9.83 2.56 6.13
CA GLY A 42 -10.39 3.63 5.29
C GLY A 42 -9.34 4.63 4.82
N LEU A 43 -8.45 5.07 5.72
CA LEU A 43 -7.34 5.97 5.37
C LEU A 43 -6.35 5.33 4.40
N ILE A 44 -5.94 4.08 4.66
CA ILE A 44 -5.06 3.30 3.79
C ILE A 44 -5.68 3.15 2.40
N SER A 45 -6.97 2.83 2.36
CA SER A 45 -7.71 2.70 1.11
C SER A 45 -7.72 4.00 0.31
N ALA A 46 -7.91 5.16 0.95
CA ALA A 46 -7.89 6.46 0.28
C ALA A 46 -6.51 6.81 -0.28
N LEU A 47 -5.43 6.59 0.50
CA LEU A 47 -4.05 6.84 0.07
C LEU A 47 -3.66 5.99 -1.15
N HIS A 48 -3.99 4.71 -1.11
CA HIS A 48 -3.67 3.82 -2.24
C HIS A 48 -4.57 4.01 -3.45
N TYR A 49 -5.82 4.45 -3.27
CA TYR A 49 -6.68 4.82 -4.38
C TYR A 49 -6.08 5.99 -5.16
N GLU A 50 -5.67 7.07 -4.47
CA GLU A 50 -4.98 8.20 -5.08
C GLU A 50 -3.65 7.77 -5.75
N ALA A 51 -2.85 6.97 -5.06
CA ALA A 51 -1.58 6.48 -5.56
C ALA A 51 -1.75 5.58 -6.80
N SER A 52 -2.74 4.70 -6.84
CA SER A 52 -2.98 3.78 -7.97
C SER A 52 -3.49 4.52 -9.21
N ASP A 53 -4.34 5.54 -9.02
CA ASP A 53 -4.81 6.39 -10.11
C ASP A 53 -3.67 7.20 -10.72
N GLU A 54 -2.85 7.83 -9.88
CA GLU A 54 -1.67 8.58 -10.34
C GLU A 54 -0.62 7.66 -11.00
N PHE A 55 -0.44 6.42 -10.49
CA PHE A 55 0.44 5.44 -11.10
C PHE A 55 0.03 5.09 -12.52
N LYS A 56 -1.26 4.84 -12.77
CA LYS A 56 -1.80 4.57 -14.11
C LYS A 56 -1.57 5.76 -15.05
N ASN A 57 -1.74 6.98 -14.55
CA ASN A 57 -1.50 8.20 -15.31
C ASN A 57 -0.02 8.38 -15.67
N VAL A 58 0.89 8.07 -14.74
CA VAL A 58 2.34 8.15 -14.98
C VAL A 58 2.81 7.15 -16.03
N LEU A 59 2.19 5.97 -16.11
CA LEU A 59 2.51 4.95 -17.11
C LEU A 59 2.22 5.36 -18.55
N ASP A 60 1.48 6.46 -18.77
CA ASP A 60 1.22 6.93 -20.13
C ASP A 60 2.42 7.61 -20.77
N PHE A 61 3.39 8.11 -20.01
CA PHE A 61 4.64 8.78 -20.46
C PHE A 61 4.42 9.90 -21.49
N SER A 62 3.18 10.28 -21.76
CA SER A 62 2.86 11.28 -22.77
C SER A 62 2.98 12.69 -22.20
N GLU A 63 3.69 13.56 -22.91
CA GLU A 63 3.75 15.01 -22.67
C GLU A 63 4.15 15.47 -21.26
N ILE A 64 4.82 14.60 -20.47
CA ILE A 64 5.26 14.91 -19.10
C ILE A 64 6.75 15.27 -19.08
N SER A 65 7.11 16.29 -18.34
CA SER A 65 8.53 16.64 -18.12
C SER A 65 9.17 15.64 -17.14
N ARG A 66 10.52 15.52 -17.21
CA ARG A 66 11.27 14.67 -16.29
C ARG A 66 11.02 15.03 -14.82
N GLU A 67 11.05 16.30 -14.49
CA GLU A 67 10.82 16.79 -13.14
C GLU A 67 9.41 16.44 -12.64
N GLU A 68 8.40 16.65 -13.47
CA GLU A 68 7.01 16.30 -13.14
C GLU A 68 6.84 14.79 -12.97
N PHE A 69 7.47 13.97 -13.82
CA PHE A 69 7.46 12.53 -13.74
C PHE A 69 8.05 12.03 -12.40
N GLU A 70 9.24 12.53 -12.04
CA GLU A 70 9.89 12.18 -10.78
C GLU A 70 9.06 12.63 -9.56
N ASN A 71 8.47 13.83 -9.60
CA ASN A 71 7.62 14.34 -8.54
C ASN A 71 6.37 13.48 -8.33
N LYS A 72 5.74 13.03 -9.41
CA LYS A 72 4.59 12.12 -9.35
C LYS A 72 4.96 10.77 -8.77
N LEU A 73 6.06 10.16 -9.21
CA LEU A 73 6.56 8.90 -8.64
C LEU A 73 6.86 9.03 -7.13
N ASN A 74 7.57 10.07 -6.74
CA ASN A 74 7.85 10.34 -5.34
C ASN A 74 6.56 10.49 -4.50
N LYS A 75 5.52 11.13 -5.04
CA LYS A 75 4.22 11.26 -4.37
C LYS A 75 3.54 9.90 -4.19
N ILE A 76 3.54 9.06 -5.24
CA ILE A 76 2.98 7.71 -5.20
C ILE A 76 3.66 6.87 -4.13
N VAL A 77 4.99 6.86 -4.10
CA VAL A 77 5.78 6.13 -3.09
C VAL A 77 5.54 6.68 -1.69
N SER A 78 5.45 8.01 -1.53
CA SER A 78 5.16 8.65 -0.25
C SER A 78 3.80 8.25 0.32
N ASN A 79 2.74 8.26 -0.50
CA ASN A 79 1.40 7.82 -0.10
C ASN A 79 1.40 6.35 0.34
N SER A 80 2.11 5.49 -0.40
CA SER A 80 2.23 4.07 -0.06
C SER A 80 3.00 3.84 1.24
N LYS A 81 4.05 4.63 1.48
CA LYS A 81 4.83 4.58 2.71
C LYS A 81 4.00 5.02 3.92
N GLU A 82 3.24 6.09 3.78
CA GLU A 82 2.32 6.56 4.82
C GLU A 82 1.28 5.48 5.14
N ALA A 83 0.68 4.85 4.13
CA ALA A 83 -0.27 3.76 4.32
C ALA A 83 0.35 2.56 5.06
N TYR A 84 1.58 2.20 4.72
CA TYR A 84 2.34 1.14 5.40
C TYR A 84 2.64 1.50 6.86
N GLU A 85 2.99 2.74 7.17
CA GLU A 85 3.19 3.21 8.53
C GLU A 85 1.90 3.19 9.34
N ILE A 86 0.76 3.57 8.75
CA ILE A 86 -0.55 3.52 9.40
C ILE A 86 -0.88 2.09 9.84
N ILE A 87 -0.77 1.09 8.96
CA ILE A 87 -1.12 -0.29 9.31
C ILE A 87 -0.19 -0.87 10.37
N ASN A 88 1.10 -0.56 10.32
CA ASN A 88 2.08 -1.04 11.29
C ASN A 88 1.87 -0.44 12.68
N ASN A 89 1.41 0.82 12.75
CA ASN A 89 1.12 1.51 14.01
C ASN A 89 -0.30 1.24 14.53
N THR A 90 -1.14 0.58 13.75
CA THR A 90 -2.50 0.23 14.17
C THR A 90 -2.45 -0.89 15.20
N GLU A 91 -2.79 -0.56 16.44
CA GLU A 91 -2.91 -1.55 17.52
C GLU A 91 -4.00 -2.56 17.16
N SER A 92 -3.67 -3.83 17.26
CA SER A 92 -4.61 -4.92 17.13
C SER A 92 -4.35 -5.89 18.30
N SER A 93 -5.26 -5.91 19.24
CA SER A 93 -5.26 -6.91 20.33
C SER A 93 -5.64 -8.32 19.82
N LEU A 94 -6.06 -8.44 18.58
CA LEU A 94 -6.49 -9.67 17.92
C LEU A 94 -5.65 -9.88 16.65
N THR A 95 -5.23 -11.10 16.41
CA THR A 95 -4.75 -11.56 15.10
C THR A 95 -5.94 -11.63 14.15
N LEU A 96 -6.24 -10.49 13.53
CA LEU A 96 -7.29 -10.41 12.51
C LEU A 96 -6.68 -10.79 11.17
N LYS A 97 -7.27 -11.78 10.51
CA LYS A 97 -6.85 -12.17 9.16
C LYS A 97 -6.94 -11.00 8.18
N GLU A 98 -7.92 -10.12 8.36
CA GLU A 98 -8.10 -8.89 7.59
C GLU A 98 -6.90 -7.95 7.74
N LYS A 99 -6.40 -7.78 8.97
CA LYS A 99 -5.22 -6.96 9.23
C LYS A 99 -3.97 -7.56 8.58
N GLU A 100 -3.79 -8.87 8.65
CA GLU A 100 -2.67 -9.57 8.00
C GLU A 100 -2.70 -9.37 6.48
N LEU A 101 -3.87 -9.51 5.86
CA LEU A 101 -4.03 -9.30 4.41
C LEU A 101 -3.80 -7.84 4.00
N LEU A 102 -4.32 -6.87 4.76
CA LEU A 102 -4.08 -5.45 4.50
C LEU A 102 -2.61 -5.08 4.70
N SER A 103 -1.96 -5.61 5.74
CA SER A 103 -0.53 -5.42 5.99
C SER A 103 0.32 -6.03 4.87
N LEU A 104 -0.06 -7.22 4.37
CA LEU A 104 0.60 -7.85 3.25
C LEU A 104 0.45 -7.02 1.98
N ALA A 105 -0.76 -6.54 1.68
CA ALA A 105 -1.03 -5.69 0.53
C ALA A 105 -0.18 -4.42 0.55
N THR A 106 -0.22 -3.66 1.65
CA THR A 106 0.55 -2.41 1.78
C THR A 106 2.05 -2.63 1.71
N SER A 107 2.56 -3.75 2.25
CA SER A 107 3.98 -4.10 2.19
C SER A 107 4.44 -4.39 0.76
N TYR A 108 3.69 -5.19 0.01
CA TYR A 108 4.01 -5.52 -1.38
C TYR A 108 3.82 -4.34 -2.32
N TRP A 109 2.80 -3.52 -2.10
CA TRP A 109 2.62 -2.29 -2.87
C TRP A 109 3.79 -1.32 -2.65
N LEU A 110 4.21 -1.09 -1.40
CA LEU A 110 5.35 -0.23 -1.11
C LEU A 110 6.63 -0.76 -1.77
N GLN A 111 6.94 -2.05 -1.58
CA GLN A 111 8.12 -2.68 -2.16
C GLN A 111 8.10 -2.60 -3.69
N GLY A 112 6.96 -2.89 -4.30
CA GLY A 112 6.79 -2.81 -5.75
C GLY A 112 6.96 -1.39 -6.28
N LEU A 113 6.37 -0.38 -5.63
CA LEU A 113 6.47 1.01 -6.04
C LEU A 113 7.88 1.59 -5.88
N GLU A 114 8.57 1.30 -4.78
CA GLU A 114 9.96 1.72 -4.57
C GLU A 114 10.89 1.09 -5.63
N LEU A 115 10.72 -0.19 -5.92
CA LEU A 115 11.50 -0.86 -6.96
C LEU A 115 11.17 -0.33 -8.36
N PHE A 116 9.90 -0.02 -8.62
CA PHE A 116 9.46 0.58 -9.88
C PHE A 116 10.09 1.95 -10.09
N GLU A 117 10.02 2.83 -9.10
CA GLU A 117 10.58 4.19 -9.16
C GLU A 117 12.07 4.14 -9.54
N VAL A 118 12.88 3.38 -8.82
CA VAL A 118 14.32 3.26 -9.09
C VAL A 118 14.57 2.65 -10.48
N SER A 119 13.81 1.63 -10.86
CA SER A 119 14.00 0.93 -12.12
C SER A 119 13.61 1.76 -13.34
N ILE A 120 12.49 2.47 -13.28
CA ILE A 120 12.02 3.27 -14.42
C ILE A 120 12.90 4.51 -14.63
N ILE A 121 13.35 5.15 -13.57
CA ILE A 121 14.31 6.26 -13.64
C ILE A 121 15.63 5.77 -14.25
N THR A 122 16.12 4.62 -13.80
CA THR A 122 17.34 4.02 -14.36
C THR A 122 17.18 3.62 -15.82
N LEU A 123 15.99 3.12 -16.24
CA LEU A 123 15.69 2.81 -17.62
C LEU A 123 15.74 4.05 -18.50
N ILE A 124 15.16 5.14 -18.05
CA ILE A 124 15.18 6.43 -18.77
C ILE A 124 16.64 6.92 -18.93
N ASP A 125 17.47 6.72 -17.91
CA ASP A 125 18.88 7.12 -17.92
C ASP A 125 19.78 6.18 -18.73
N ASN A 126 19.45 4.88 -18.78
CA ASN A 126 20.22 3.85 -19.47
C ASN A 126 19.31 2.77 -20.10
N PRO A 127 18.73 3.05 -21.26
CA PRO A 127 17.70 2.20 -21.89
C PRO A 127 18.16 0.83 -22.37
N ASN A 128 19.48 0.53 -22.33
CA ASN A 128 20.03 -0.72 -22.85
C ASN A 128 20.40 -1.75 -21.76
N SER A 129 20.00 -1.54 -20.50
CA SER A 129 20.32 -2.45 -19.41
C SER A 129 19.27 -3.56 -19.27
N GLU A 130 19.66 -4.82 -19.59
CA GLU A 130 18.78 -6.00 -19.44
C GLU A 130 18.36 -6.23 -17.95
N LYS A 131 19.18 -5.86 -17.00
CA LYS A 131 18.86 -6.01 -15.57
C LYS A 131 17.67 -5.14 -15.14
N ILE A 132 17.47 -4.00 -15.78
CA ILE A 132 16.37 -3.08 -15.44
C ILE A 132 15.02 -3.69 -15.81
N GLN A 133 14.93 -4.41 -16.92
CA GLN A 133 13.72 -5.11 -17.34
C GLN A 133 13.27 -6.14 -16.29
N GLN A 134 14.22 -6.90 -15.74
CA GLN A 134 13.94 -7.86 -14.66
C GLN A 134 13.46 -7.15 -13.38
N SER A 135 14.06 -6.02 -13.03
CA SER A 135 13.65 -5.23 -11.86
C SER A 135 12.24 -4.66 -12.03
N ILE A 136 11.89 -4.17 -13.22
CA ILE A 136 10.53 -3.72 -13.54
C ILE A 136 9.55 -4.90 -13.45
N ALA A 137 9.89 -6.06 -14.02
CA ALA A 137 9.04 -7.26 -13.93
C ALA A 137 8.82 -7.71 -12.48
N GLN A 138 9.85 -7.65 -11.62
CA GLN A 138 9.72 -7.94 -10.20
C GLN A 138 8.80 -6.92 -9.50
N SER A 139 8.97 -5.64 -9.78
CA SER A 139 8.11 -4.59 -9.23
C SER A 139 6.63 -4.82 -9.58
N ILE A 140 6.34 -5.14 -10.84
CA ILE A 140 4.99 -5.46 -11.31
C ILE A 140 4.44 -6.73 -10.62
N SER A 141 5.28 -7.74 -10.41
CA SER A 141 4.90 -8.94 -9.65
C SER A 141 4.53 -8.61 -8.20
N ASP A 142 5.32 -7.77 -7.55
CA ASP A 142 5.05 -7.34 -6.17
C ASP A 142 3.74 -6.55 -6.09
N LEU A 143 3.51 -5.61 -7.01
CA LEU A 143 2.25 -4.88 -7.11
C LEU A 143 1.05 -5.81 -7.30
N SER A 144 1.17 -6.82 -8.17
CA SER A 144 0.10 -7.81 -8.39
C SER A 144 -0.19 -8.66 -7.13
N ILE A 145 0.83 -8.99 -6.34
CA ILE A 145 0.64 -9.67 -5.05
C ILE A 145 -0.11 -8.75 -4.08
N GLY A 146 0.23 -7.48 -4.06
CA GLY A 146 -0.49 -6.46 -3.28
C GLY A 146 -1.96 -6.36 -3.68
N ASP A 147 -2.25 -6.25 -4.98
CA ASP A 147 -3.61 -6.19 -5.54
C ASP A 147 -4.45 -7.40 -5.13
N ARG A 148 -3.88 -8.61 -5.24
CA ARG A 148 -4.54 -9.85 -4.83
C ARG A 148 -4.82 -9.89 -3.32
N SER A 149 -3.83 -9.51 -2.51
CA SER A 149 -3.98 -9.51 -1.05
C SER A 149 -5.05 -8.51 -0.60
N TYR A 150 -5.13 -7.36 -1.24
CA TYR A 150 -6.16 -6.35 -0.97
C TYR A 150 -7.55 -6.81 -1.42
N SER A 151 -7.66 -7.46 -2.55
CA SER A 151 -8.93 -8.04 -3.01
C SER A 151 -9.48 -9.07 -2.00
N GLU A 152 -8.62 -9.94 -1.48
CA GLU A 152 -8.98 -10.89 -0.43
C GLU A 152 -9.37 -10.19 0.89
N PHE A 153 -8.64 -9.12 1.25
CA PHE A 153 -9.01 -8.26 2.38
C PHE A 153 -10.41 -7.68 2.21
N LEU A 154 -10.71 -7.07 1.06
CA LEU A 154 -12.02 -6.49 0.77
C LEU A 154 -13.14 -7.53 0.83
N PHE A 155 -12.88 -8.72 0.32
CA PHE A 155 -13.86 -9.81 0.39
C PHE A 155 -14.17 -10.19 1.84
N LEU A 156 -13.14 -10.43 2.66
CA LEU A 156 -13.31 -10.85 4.05
C LEU A 156 -13.98 -9.77 4.90
N ILE A 157 -13.53 -8.52 4.79
CA ILE A 157 -14.06 -7.46 5.64
C ILE A 157 -15.54 -7.15 5.32
N LYS A 158 -15.92 -7.20 4.04
CA LYS A 158 -17.32 -7.06 3.61
C LYS A 158 -18.20 -8.22 4.09
N GLN A 159 -17.67 -9.45 4.05
CA GLN A 159 -18.36 -10.62 4.55
C GLN A 159 -18.59 -10.53 6.07
N ASN A 160 -17.55 -10.22 6.83
CA ASN A 160 -17.63 -10.12 8.29
C ASN A 160 -18.54 -8.97 8.72
N ALA A 161 -18.44 -7.80 8.08
CA ALA A 161 -19.30 -6.67 8.36
C ALA A 161 -20.79 -7.00 8.13
N THR A 162 -21.10 -7.75 7.06
CA THR A 162 -22.48 -8.19 6.79
C THR A 162 -23.00 -9.16 7.85
N MET A 163 -22.17 -10.09 8.31
CA MET A 163 -22.57 -11.08 9.33
C MET A 163 -22.75 -10.44 10.72
N GLU A 164 -21.93 -9.45 11.05
CA GLU A 164 -21.90 -8.83 12.38
C GLU A 164 -22.69 -7.51 12.45
N GLY A 165 -23.22 -7.01 11.33
CA GLY A 165 -23.93 -5.75 11.28
C GLY A 165 -23.05 -4.52 11.52
N ILE A 166 -21.78 -4.57 11.11
CA ILE A 166 -20.80 -3.52 11.31
C ILE A 166 -20.82 -2.54 10.12
N PHE A 167 -20.76 -1.26 10.42
CA PHE A 167 -20.60 -0.23 9.40
C PHE A 167 -19.13 -0.12 8.97
N LEU A 168 -18.88 -0.32 7.68
CA LEU A 168 -17.55 -0.14 7.11
C LEU A 168 -17.28 1.33 6.73
N PRO A 169 -16.04 1.81 6.85
CA PRO A 169 -15.62 3.04 6.20
C PRO A 169 -15.72 2.91 4.67
N VAL A 170 -15.49 4.00 3.96
CA VAL A 170 -15.36 3.94 2.50
C VAL A 170 -14.09 3.18 2.16
N LEU A 171 -14.23 2.04 1.50
CA LEU A 171 -13.15 1.22 0.99
C LEU A 171 -13.23 1.23 -0.54
N TYR A 172 -12.21 1.81 -1.17
CA TYR A 172 -12.12 1.91 -2.62
C TYR A 172 -11.67 0.57 -3.22
N ASP A 173 -12.00 0.37 -4.47
CA ASP A 173 -11.43 -0.70 -5.27
C ASP A 173 -10.08 -0.23 -5.82
N ILE A 174 -8.99 -0.90 -5.44
CA ILE A 174 -7.63 -0.50 -5.72
C ILE A 174 -6.96 -1.59 -6.51
N GLU A 175 -6.40 -1.19 -7.63
CA GLU A 175 -5.65 -2.08 -8.50
C GLU A 175 -4.55 -1.26 -9.18
N TYR A 176 -3.29 -1.64 -8.99
CA TYR A 176 -2.15 -1.01 -9.66
C TYR A 176 -1.91 -1.60 -11.04
N VAL A 177 -1.87 -2.92 -11.13
CA VAL A 177 -1.52 -3.66 -12.35
C VAL A 177 -2.53 -4.74 -12.72
N GLY A 178 -3.44 -5.05 -11.81
CA GLY A 178 -4.43 -6.09 -11.99
C GLY A 178 -3.89 -7.50 -11.80
N LEU A 179 -4.79 -8.46 -12.03
CA LEU A 179 -4.51 -9.89 -11.90
C LEU A 179 -3.86 -10.45 -13.18
N GLU A 180 -3.18 -9.64 -13.97
CA GLU A 180 -2.53 -10.12 -15.19
C GLU A 180 -1.41 -11.11 -14.85
N ASP A 181 -1.52 -12.32 -15.38
CA ASP A 181 -0.62 -13.44 -15.11
C ASP A 181 0.79 -13.28 -15.72
N ASN A 182 1.08 -12.16 -16.40
CA ASN A 182 2.34 -11.99 -17.12
C ASN A 182 3.02 -10.64 -16.86
N SER A 183 3.60 -10.50 -15.66
CA SER A 183 4.40 -9.33 -15.26
C SER A 183 5.55 -9.03 -16.23
N PHE A 184 6.15 -10.04 -16.85
CA PHE A 184 7.22 -9.84 -17.85
C PHE A 184 6.69 -9.17 -19.12
N ARG A 185 5.55 -9.60 -19.64
CA ARG A 185 4.95 -8.99 -20.82
C ARG A 185 4.56 -7.54 -20.58
N PHE A 186 4.04 -7.25 -19.40
CA PHE A 186 3.70 -5.88 -19.00
C PHE A 186 4.97 -5.02 -18.87
N ALA A 187 6.03 -5.56 -18.26
CA ALA A 187 7.32 -4.91 -18.16
C ALA A 187 7.92 -4.63 -19.56
N ASP A 188 7.84 -5.58 -20.48
CA ASP A 188 8.29 -5.40 -21.88
C ASP A 188 7.58 -4.24 -22.56
N LEU A 189 6.26 -4.18 -22.44
CA LEU A 189 5.47 -3.09 -23.03
C LEU A 189 5.83 -1.73 -22.42
N LEU A 190 6.06 -1.67 -21.10
CA LEU A 190 6.51 -0.45 -20.43
C LEU A 190 7.90 -0.01 -20.88
N VAL A 191 8.82 -0.95 -21.02
CA VAL A 191 10.18 -0.70 -21.50
C VAL A 191 10.16 -0.19 -22.96
N GLU A 192 9.36 -0.79 -23.85
CA GLU A 192 9.17 -0.33 -25.21
C GLU A 192 8.55 1.07 -25.26
N LYS A 193 7.52 1.31 -24.44
CA LYS A 193 6.84 2.61 -24.36
C LYS A 193 7.80 3.68 -23.84
N ALA A 194 8.55 3.41 -22.78
CA ALA A 194 9.55 4.33 -22.24
C ALA A 194 10.65 4.66 -23.26
N LYS A 195 11.12 3.66 -24.05
CA LYS A 195 12.10 3.85 -25.12
C LYS A 195 11.55 4.64 -26.32
N SER A 196 10.27 4.46 -26.64
CA SER A 196 9.61 5.14 -27.77
C SER A 196 9.11 6.54 -27.41
N SER A 197 9.00 6.88 -26.13
CA SER A 197 8.62 8.22 -25.68
C SER A 197 9.77 9.20 -25.99
N THR A 198 9.80 9.70 -27.23
CA THR A 198 10.77 10.69 -27.73
C THR A 198 10.53 12.10 -27.17
N GLY A 199 9.54 12.26 -26.26
CA GLY A 199 9.19 13.51 -25.60
C GLY A 199 10.19 13.92 -24.51
N GLY A 200 9.89 14.94 -23.76
CA GLY A 200 10.76 15.64 -22.83
C GLY A 200 11.55 14.86 -21.76
N LEU A 201 11.28 13.54 -21.56
CA LEU A 201 12.00 12.74 -20.57
C LEU A 201 13.49 12.52 -20.91
N PHE A 202 13.83 12.40 -22.20
CA PHE A 202 15.20 12.19 -22.67
C PHE A 202 15.89 13.48 -23.13
N LEU A 203 15.14 14.49 -23.58
CA LEU A 203 15.68 15.69 -24.22
C LEU A 203 16.36 16.66 -23.26
N VAL A 204 16.01 16.68 -21.97
CA VAL A 204 16.54 17.68 -21.02
C VAL A 204 18.03 17.51 -20.77
N ARG A 205 18.57 16.29 -20.77
CA ARG A 205 20.02 16.06 -20.58
C ARG A 205 20.85 16.42 -21.82
N ASN A 206 20.35 16.19 -23.01
CA ASN A 206 21.09 16.51 -24.25
C ASN A 206 21.17 18.01 -24.51
N LEU A 207 20.17 18.80 -24.10
CA LEU A 207 20.20 20.25 -24.23
C LEU A 207 21.18 20.92 -23.26
N ALA A 208 21.38 20.36 -22.07
CA ALA A 208 22.34 20.89 -21.10
C ALA A 208 23.81 20.68 -21.53
N ILE A 209 24.08 19.67 -22.33
CA ILE A 209 25.44 19.36 -22.82
C ILE A 209 25.74 20.09 -24.14
N SER A 210 24.77 20.34 -25.02
CA SER A 210 24.98 21.00 -26.29
C SER A 210 25.11 22.53 -26.18
N GLY A 211 24.79 23.13 -25.01
CA GLY A 211 24.91 24.57 -24.79
C GLY A 211 26.32 25.05 -24.33
N ALA A 212 27.26 24.14 -24.10
CA ALA A 212 28.63 24.49 -23.71
C ALA A 212 29.59 24.47 -24.91
N GLU A 213 29.39 25.35 -25.90
CA GLU A 213 30.46 25.70 -26.83
C GLU A 213 31.53 26.50 -26.04
N PHE A 214 32.63 25.83 -25.70
CA PHE A 214 33.86 26.51 -25.34
C PHE A 214 34.42 27.20 -26.55
N LYS A 215 34.19 28.51 -26.71
CA LYS A 215 34.99 29.34 -27.61
C LYS A 215 36.28 29.67 -26.87
N PRO A 216 37.46 29.17 -27.29
CA PRO A 216 38.71 29.66 -26.74
C PRO A 216 38.80 31.15 -27.11
N ALA A 217 39.14 31.97 -26.15
CA ALA A 217 39.44 33.40 -26.37
C ALA A 217 40.65 33.52 -27.28
N PRO A 218 40.69 34.54 -28.16
CA PRO A 218 41.79 34.79 -29.09
C PRO A 218 43.09 35.14 -28.34
#